data_d8f32c4b66db77d4e82ad52a0a167b5d
#
_entry.id   d8f32c4b66db77d4e82ad52a0a167b5d
#
_cell.length_a   1.000
_cell.length_b   1.000
_cell.length_c   1.000
_cell.angle_alpha   90.00
_cell.angle_beta   90.00
_cell.angle_gamma   90.00
#
_symmetry.space_group_name_H-M   'P 1'
#
loop_
_entity.id
_entity.type
_entity.pdbx_description
1 polymer ?
#
loop_
_entity_poly.entity_id
_entity_poly.type
_entity_poly.pdbx_seq_one_letter_code
_entity_poly.pdbx_strand_id
1 'polypeptide(L)'
;MDFDQLLQHYKAKACIVSVEFFPNGSYGNIRVVAGNKAHCDDMAALNHPFVPDSPYEMCFPKNQNFEEHCFRCIRDGKPLHAYVDLYMMGLWLNMFLMPLDSDRENIGYCLYCYDVTPKADSSAMADLSAETASDVLKACIKLRGSGDIKQAFKEVVEDIRSICDSDDCCILLSDDEKCSCSILAESLRKGSNLFPMSRYIEGFYAIMKTWPDTLAGSTCIILKDQRDMDKLREQNPVWRASLDYAGVKSVVLFPLRYGGKLLGYMWTLNFNIENVLKIKETLELTTFFIASEIASYKLLNKLEIMSTIDSLTGIRNRNVMNNRVDQIVDGQDAMPQAVLFADLNGLKRMNDERGHVAGDKMLRKAASILESVFHDGEVYRAGGDEFMVLVSEIAKDEVQRRVDKVHFLSKMTEDVRLSIGVCYGESDIRMAMRLADEQMYAQKNIYYKMHPEQKYR
;
A
#
# COMPACT_ATOMS: atom_id res chain seq x y z
N MET A 1 27.24 -18.91 37.48
CA MET A 1 26.77 -19.94 36.52
C MET A 1 27.82 -20.12 35.43
N ASP A 2 28.17 -21.35 35.07
CA ASP A 2 29.11 -21.62 33.96
C ASP A 2 28.32 -21.65 32.66
N PHE A 3 28.36 -20.56 31.89
CA PHE A 3 27.63 -20.39 30.65
C PHE A 3 28.15 -21.28 29.52
N ASP A 4 29.45 -21.59 29.51
CA ASP A 4 30.05 -22.45 28.49
C ASP A 4 29.58 -23.89 28.66
N GLN A 5 29.50 -24.36 29.90
CA GLN A 5 28.94 -25.69 30.21
C GLN A 5 27.44 -25.78 29.83
N LEU A 6 26.65 -24.74 30.10
CA LEU A 6 25.24 -24.69 29.71
C LEU A 6 25.09 -24.76 28.20
N LEU A 7 25.82 -23.95 27.44
CA LEU A 7 25.73 -23.81 26.00
C LEU A 7 26.14 -25.08 25.22
N GLN A 8 27.03 -25.91 25.79
CA GLN A 8 27.43 -27.18 25.15
C GLN A 8 26.28 -28.17 24.93
N HIS A 9 25.18 -28.06 25.67
CA HIS A 9 23.99 -28.92 25.53
C HIS A 9 23.10 -28.53 24.35
N TYR A 10 23.31 -27.35 23.73
CA TYR A 10 22.49 -26.83 22.64
C TYR A 10 23.16 -27.05 21.29
N LYS A 11 22.46 -27.78 20.39
CA LYS A 11 22.91 -27.99 19.00
C LYS A 11 22.50 -26.83 18.09
N ALA A 12 21.39 -26.14 18.41
CA ALA A 12 20.95 -24.93 17.71
C ALA A 12 21.88 -23.77 17.99
N LYS A 13 21.85 -22.72 17.17
CA LYS A 13 22.57 -21.47 17.43
C LYS A 13 22.06 -20.88 18.74
N ALA A 14 22.95 -20.72 19.72
CA ALA A 14 22.58 -20.26 21.05
C ALA A 14 23.67 -19.37 21.67
N CYS A 15 23.22 -18.32 22.35
CA CYS A 15 24.07 -17.43 23.11
C CYS A 15 23.39 -16.97 24.41
N ILE A 16 24.20 -16.46 25.35
CA ILE A 16 23.69 -15.85 26.57
C ILE A 16 23.70 -14.35 26.41
N VAL A 17 22.56 -13.74 26.64
CA VAL A 17 22.40 -12.28 26.63
C VAL A 17 22.21 -11.77 28.04
N SER A 18 22.92 -10.70 28.39
CA SER A 18 22.74 -9.96 29.64
C SER A 18 22.03 -8.64 29.41
N VAL A 19 21.23 -8.24 30.38
CA VAL A 19 20.50 -6.95 30.41
C VAL A 19 20.77 -6.30 31.77
N GLU A 20 21.20 -5.05 31.77
CA GLU A 20 21.38 -4.27 32.99
C GLU A 20 20.08 -3.52 33.33
N PHE A 21 19.68 -3.63 34.62
CA PHE A 21 18.50 -2.95 35.16
C PHE A 21 18.93 -1.72 35.93
N PHE A 22 18.33 -0.57 35.66
CA PHE A 22 18.63 0.66 36.35
C PHE A 22 17.61 0.97 37.48
N PRO A 23 18.00 1.72 38.53
CA PRO A 23 17.15 2.02 39.68
C PRO A 23 15.84 2.76 39.30
N ASN A 24 15.84 3.45 38.17
CA ASN A 24 14.66 4.15 37.63
C ASN A 24 13.69 3.21 36.91
N GLY A 25 13.95 1.89 36.89
CA GLY A 25 13.14 0.87 36.23
C GLY A 25 13.39 0.80 34.71
N SER A 26 14.37 1.54 34.17
CA SER A 26 14.81 1.36 32.77
C SER A 26 15.83 0.21 32.68
N TYR A 27 16.16 -0.19 31.46
CA TYR A 27 17.16 -1.20 31.16
C TYR A 27 18.11 -0.70 30.07
N GLY A 28 19.26 -1.36 29.94
CA GLY A 28 20.23 -1.04 28.90
C GLY A 28 21.42 -1.96 28.94
N ASN A 29 22.55 -1.52 28.34
CA ASN A 29 23.81 -2.23 28.30
C ASN A 29 23.67 -3.73 27.98
N ILE A 30 22.86 -4.02 26.91
CA ILE A 30 22.62 -5.40 26.51
C ILE A 30 23.87 -5.96 25.82
N ARG A 31 24.33 -7.12 26.31
CA ARG A 31 25.55 -7.73 25.83
C ARG A 31 25.37 -9.21 25.54
N VAL A 32 26.11 -9.73 24.56
CA VAL A 32 26.23 -11.17 24.33
C VAL A 32 27.43 -11.67 25.12
N VAL A 33 27.16 -12.39 26.21
CA VAL A 33 28.18 -12.79 27.19
C VAL A 33 28.93 -14.04 26.76
N ALA A 34 28.25 -15.01 26.21
CA ALA A 34 28.80 -16.28 25.75
C ALA A 34 28.01 -16.79 24.54
N GLY A 35 28.63 -17.62 23.69
CA GLY A 35 27.98 -18.22 22.52
C GLY A 35 28.49 -19.65 22.29
N ASN A 36 27.59 -20.56 21.86
CA ASN A 36 27.99 -21.90 21.49
C ASN A 36 28.75 -21.93 20.14
N LYS A 37 29.32 -23.07 19.80
CA LYS A 37 30.04 -23.22 18.53
C LYS A 37 29.21 -22.82 17.31
N ALA A 38 27.94 -23.22 17.27
CA ALA A 38 27.02 -22.90 16.13
C ALA A 38 26.79 -21.40 16.00
N HIS A 39 26.66 -20.66 17.11
CA HIS A 39 26.57 -19.20 17.10
C HIS A 39 27.89 -18.56 16.62
N CYS A 40 29.03 -19.02 17.13
CA CYS A 40 30.35 -18.49 16.74
C CYS A 40 30.60 -18.71 15.23
N ASP A 41 30.27 -19.88 14.71
CA ASP A 41 30.44 -20.23 13.30
C ASP A 41 29.54 -19.35 12.42
N ASP A 42 28.29 -19.08 12.85
CA ASP A 42 27.35 -18.21 12.18
C ASP A 42 27.85 -16.75 12.11
N MET A 43 28.34 -16.22 13.22
CA MET A 43 28.90 -14.87 13.27
C MET A 43 30.16 -14.74 12.39
N ALA A 44 31.01 -15.74 12.39
CA ALA A 44 32.20 -15.79 11.52
C ALA A 44 31.82 -15.82 10.03
N ALA A 45 30.78 -16.55 9.67
CA ALA A 45 30.24 -16.59 8.29
C ALA A 45 29.69 -15.24 7.81
N LEU A 46 29.22 -14.40 8.74
CA LEU A 46 28.76 -13.04 8.48
C LEU A 46 29.89 -11.98 8.51
N ASN A 47 31.16 -12.40 8.60
CA ASN A 47 32.34 -11.54 8.79
C ASN A 47 32.31 -10.69 10.07
N HIS A 48 31.60 -11.12 11.09
CA HIS A 48 31.51 -10.52 12.41
C HIS A 48 31.89 -11.56 13.48
N PRO A 49 33.18 -11.94 13.65
CA PRO A 49 33.59 -12.96 14.61
C PRO A 49 33.13 -12.57 16.02
N PHE A 50 32.48 -13.52 16.69
CA PHE A 50 31.94 -13.31 18.03
C PHE A 50 33.03 -13.03 19.05
N VAL A 51 32.84 -11.98 19.85
CA VAL A 51 33.68 -11.64 20.99
C VAL A 51 32.85 -11.76 22.27
N PRO A 52 33.23 -12.62 23.23
CA PRO A 52 32.52 -12.74 24.49
C PRO A 52 32.40 -11.40 25.23
N ASP A 53 31.27 -11.21 25.90
CA ASP A 53 30.92 -9.99 26.63
C ASP A 53 31.02 -8.71 25.79
N SER A 54 30.56 -8.79 24.55
CA SER A 54 30.47 -7.63 23.63
C SER A 54 29.05 -7.06 23.59
N PRO A 55 28.88 -5.76 23.26
CA PRO A 55 27.55 -5.22 22.95
C PRO A 55 26.84 -6.07 21.91
N TYR A 56 25.55 -6.32 22.11
CA TYR A 56 24.79 -7.21 21.21
C TYR A 56 24.76 -6.70 19.76
N GLU A 57 24.88 -5.38 19.55
CA GLU A 57 24.93 -4.74 18.23
C GLU A 57 26.17 -5.17 17.40
N MET A 58 27.15 -5.78 18.02
CA MET A 58 28.26 -6.40 17.30
C MET A 58 27.91 -7.76 16.68
N CYS A 59 26.87 -8.43 17.19
CA CYS A 59 26.40 -9.71 16.70
C CYS A 59 25.14 -9.57 15.83
N PHE A 60 24.24 -8.66 16.21
CA PHE A 60 22.93 -8.50 15.60
C PHE A 60 22.67 -7.03 15.28
N PRO A 61 21.91 -6.72 14.22
CA PRO A 61 21.46 -5.36 13.96
C PRO A 61 20.70 -4.79 15.16
N LYS A 62 20.94 -3.53 15.50
CA LYS A 62 20.24 -2.85 16.58
C LYS A 62 18.74 -2.94 16.37
N ASN A 63 18.01 -3.49 17.36
CA ASN A 63 16.59 -3.76 17.26
C ASN A 63 15.91 -3.62 18.61
N GLN A 64 15.08 -2.60 18.76
CA GLN A 64 14.38 -2.31 20.02
C GLN A 64 13.46 -3.46 20.45
N ASN A 65 12.85 -4.19 19.51
CA ASN A 65 12.02 -5.35 19.86
C ASN A 65 12.85 -6.49 20.45
N PHE A 66 14.06 -6.73 19.93
CA PHE A 66 14.98 -7.71 20.53
C PHE A 66 15.36 -7.30 21.95
N GLU A 67 15.72 -6.04 22.15
CA GLU A 67 16.04 -5.49 23.48
C GLU A 67 14.88 -5.69 24.47
N GLU A 68 13.66 -5.35 24.05
CA GLU A 68 12.43 -5.51 24.85
C GLU A 68 12.12 -6.99 25.13
N HIS A 69 12.33 -7.91 24.17
CA HIS A 69 12.14 -9.34 24.41
C HIS A 69 13.11 -9.87 25.46
N CYS A 70 14.39 -9.53 25.39
CA CYS A 70 15.38 -9.91 26.38
C CYS A 70 15.02 -9.36 27.77
N PHE A 71 14.70 -8.07 27.85
CA PHE A 71 14.28 -7.43 29.11
C PHE A 71 13.07 -8.12 29.73
N ARG A 72 12.03 -8.40 28.96
CA ARG A 72 10.79 -9.01 29.47
C ARG A 72 10.97 -10.45 29.87
N CYS A 73 11.70 -11.23 29.06
CA CYS A 73 12.03 -12.61 29.42
C CYS A 73 12.66 -12.69 30.81
N ILE A 74 13.62 -11.80 31.08
CA ILE A 74 14.33 -11.77 32.36
C ILE A 74 13.44 -11.24 33.49
N ARG A 75 12.79 -10.09 33.28
CA ARG A 75 11.96 -9.42 34.28
C ARG A 75 10.78 -10.29 34.74
N ASP A 76 10.09 -10.91 33.78
CA ASP A 76 8.88 -11.68 34.06
C ASP A 76 9.18 -13.14 34.44
N GLY A 77 10.45 -13.56 34.31
CA GLY A 77 10.90 -14.92 34.61
C GLY A 77 10.21 -15.98 33.75
N LYS A 78 9.80 -15.62 32.52
CA LYS A 78 9.05 -16.52 31.61
C LYS A 78 9.75 -16.67 30.28
N PRO A 79 9.78 -17.89 29.70
CA PRO A 79 10.26 -18.09 28.35
C PRO A 79 9.45 -17.25 27.34
N LEU A 80 10.11 -16.77 26.29
CA LEU A 80 9.50 -16.09 25.16
C LEU A 80 9.89 -16.80 23.86
N HIS A 81 8.95 -16.95 22.98
CA HIS A 81 9.12 -17.40 21.61
C HIS A 81 8.64 -16.32 20.66
N ALA A 82 9.37 -16.06 19.58
CA ALA A 82 8.91 -15.21 18.50
C ALA A 82 9.39 -15.72 17.15
N TYR A 83 8.53 -15.56 16.14
CA TYR A 83 8.81 -15.89 14.76
C TYR A 83 8.68 -14.60 13.93
N VAL A 84 9.78 -14.11 13.39
CA VAL A 84 9.90 -12.73 12.88
C VAL A 84 10.35 -12.73 11.42
N ASP A 85 9.68 -11.96 10.57
CA ASP A 85 10.13 -11.68 9.20
C ASP A 85 11.25 -10.63 9.21
N LEU A 86 12.46 -11.05 8.89
CA LEU A 86 13.62 -10.18 8.66
C LEU A 86 13.62 -9.73 7.18
N TYR A 87 12.59 -8.99 6.78
CA TYR A 87 12.33 -8.63 5.38
C TYR A 87 13.52 -7.96 4.67
N MET A 88 14.35 -7.19 5.37
CA MET A 88 15.54 -6.56 4.79
C MET A 88 16.57 -7.58 4.31
N MET A 89 16.58 -8.77 4.93
CA MET A 89 17.48 -9.87 4.61
C MET A 89 16.79 -10.95 3.77
N GLY A 90 15.45 -10.88 3.59
CA GLY A 90 14.65 -11.92 2.96
C GLY A 90 14.65 -13.24 3.75
N LEU A 91 14.74 -13.16 5.08
CA LEU A 91 14.89 -14.30 5.97
C LEU A 91 13.82 -14.27 7.06
N TRP A 92 13.51 -15.45 7.59
CA TRP A 92 12.64 -15.63 8.76
C TRP A 92 13.45 -16.06 9.94
N LEU A 93 13.28 -15.39 11.08
CA LEU A 93 13.94 -15.67 12.34
C LEU A 93 12.98 -16.37 13.30
N ASN A 94 13.32 -17.58 13.68
CA ASN A 94 12.69 -18.30 14.78
C ASN A 94 13.58 -18.14 16.03
N MET A 95 13.05 -17.57 17.10
CA MET A 95 13.82 -17.27 18.29
C MET A 95 13.11 -17.67 19.59
N PHE A 96 13.90 -18.24 20.50
CA PHE A 96 13.49 -18.60 21.85
C PHE A 96 14.39 -17.89 22.86
N LEU A 97 13.77 -17.29 23.87
CA LEU A 97 14.46 -16.71 25.00
C LEU A 97 14.01 -17.44 26.27
N MET A 98 14.95 -17.89 27.09
CA MET A 98 14.68 -18.51 28.37
C MET A 98 15.40 -17.73 29.48
N PRO A 99 14.71 -17.34 30.54
CA PRO A 99 15.34 -16.62 31.66
C PRO A 99 16.31 -17.55 32.40
N LEU A 100 17.41 -16.97 32.84
CA LEU A 100 18.43 -17.66 33.65
C LEU A 100 18.57 -16.95 34.98
N ASP A 101 18.91 -17.72 36.02
CA ASP A 101 19.21 -17.17 37.32
C ASP A 101 20.47 -16.27 37.29
N SER A 102 20.40 -15.17 38.02
CA SER A 102 21.50 -14.21 38.13
C SER A 102 22.04 -14.12 39.54
N ASP A 103 23.34 -14.12 39.65
CA ASP A 103 24.05 -13.89 40.93
C ASP A 103 24.26 -12.39 41.21
N ARG A 104 23.80 -11.50 40.32
CA ARG A 104 23.98 -10.04 40.40
C ARG A 104 22.62 -9.35 40.52
N GLU A 105 22.49 -8.39 41.43
CA GLU A 105 21.21 -7.71 41.72
C GLU A 105 20.69 -6.86 40.56
N ASN A 106 21.57 -6.31 39.71
CA ASN A 106 21.21 -5.37 38.65
C ASN A 106 21.46 -5.90 37.25
N ILE A 107 21.88 -7.16 37.08
CA ILE A 107 22.10 -7.78 35.77
C ILE A 107 21.30 -9.08 35.71
N GLY A 108 20.41 -9.19 34.73
CA GLY A 108 19.73 -10.43 34.42
C GLY A 108 20.31 -11.09 33.18
N TYR A 109 20.07 -12.39 33.03
CA TYR A 109 20.53 -13.18 31.91
C TYR A 109 19.38 -13.95 31.25
N CYS A 110 19.45 -14.10 29.96
CA CYS A 110 18.62 -15.05 29.23
C CYS A 110 19.44 -15.85 28.22
N LEU A 111 19.06 -17.09 28.04
CA LEU A 111 19.52 -17.91 26.93
C LEU A 111 18.72 -17.49 25.69
N TYR A 112 19.40 -17.14 24.62
CA TYR A 112 18.84 -16.83 23.31
C TYR A 112 19.21 -17.92 22.32
N CYS A 113 18.22 -18.68 21.87
CA CYS A 113 18.36 -19.67 20.81
C CYS A 113 17.65 -19.14 19.55
N TYR A 114 18.29 -19.29 18.38
CA TYR A 114 17.70 -18.80 17.14
C TYR A 114 18.02 -19.70 15.94
N ASP A 115 17.14 -19.65 14.97
CA ASP A 115 17.34 -20.21 13.65
C ASP A 115 16.82 -19.27 12.57
N VAL A 116 17.45 -19.29 11.38
CA VAL A 116 17.15 -18.38 10.30
C VAL A 116 16.90 -19.18 9.03
N THR A 117 15.72 -18.95 8.40
CA THR A 117 15.32 -19.68 7.20
C THR A 117 14.94 -18.71 6.08
N PRO A 118 15.19 -19.07 4.79
CA PRO A 118 14.80 -18.22 3.66
C PRO A 118 13.30 -18.26 3.31
N LYS A 119 12.54 -19.18 3.92
CA LYS A 119 11.10 -19.35 3.69
C LYS A 119 10.38 -19.41 5.03
N ALA A 120 9.16 -18.86 5.04
CA ALA A 120 8.27 -19.03 6.18
C ALA A 120 8.01 -20.52 6.45
N ASP A 121 8.14 -20.92 7.71
CA ASP A 121 7.78 -22.25 8.19
C ASP A 121 6.51 -22.18 9.03
N SER A 122 5.42 -22.74 8.51
CA SER A 122 4.14 -22.75 9.22
C SER A 122 4.17 -23.56 10.52
N SER A 123 5.11 -24.50 10.67
CA SER A 123 5.26 -25.28 11.90
C SER A 123 5.92 -24.47 13.00
N ALA A 124 6.76 -23.48 12.66
CA ALA A 124 7.35 -22.54 13.61
C ALA A 124 6.34 -21.51 14.17
N MET A 125 5.18 -21.37 13.51
CA MET A 125 4.05 -20.54 13.98
C MET A 125 3.15 -21.30 14.98
N ALA A 126 3.41 -22.55 15.28
CA ALA A 126 2.50 -23.44 16.02
C ALA A 126 2.36 -23.12 17.53
N ASP A 127 3.19 -22.24 18.08
CA ASP A 127 3.11 -21.86 19.50
C ASP A 127 2.14 -20.69 19.78
N LEU A 128 1.36 -20.30 18.77
CA LEU A 128 0.31 -19.30 18.94
C LEU A 128 -0.83 -19.85 19.81
N SER A 129 -1.37 -19.00 20.71
CA SER A 129 -2.57 -19.37 21.42
C SER A 129 -3.69 -19.69 20.42
N ALA A 130 -4.51 -20.70 20.73
CA ALA A 130 -5.65 -21.09 19.87
C ALA A 130 -6.60 -19.89 19.63
N GLU A 131 -6.67 -18.94 20.56
CA GLU A 131 -7.44 -17.72 20.45
C GLU A 131 -6.85 -16.78 19.40
N THR A 132 -5.55 -16.50 19.44
CA THR A 132 -4.85 -15.65 18.44
C THR A 132 -4.97 -16.26 17.05
N ALA A 133 -4.76 -17.57 16.90
CA ALA A 133 -4.92 -18.26 15.62
C ALA A 133 -6.36 -18.15 15.08
N SER A 134 -7.36 -18.29 15.95
CA SER A 134 -8.78 -18.12 15.59
C SER A 134 -9.08 -16.71 15.10
N ASP A 135 -8.56 -15.69 15.78
CA ASP A 135 -8.81 -14.29 15.42
C ASP A 135 -8.16 -13.91 14.08
N VAL A 136 -6.94 -14.40 13.83
CA VAL A 136 -6.26 -14.25 12.53
C VAL A 136 -7.04 -14.94 11.42
N LEU A 137 -7.50 -16.19 11.64
CA LEU A 137 -8.29 -16.92 10.65
C LEU A 137 -9.62 -16.22 10.33
N LYS A 138 -10.31 -15.68 11.31
CA LYS A 138 -11.55 -14.90 11.10
C LYS A 138 -11.28 -13.68 10.20
N ALA A 139 -10.20 -12.94 10.47
CA ALA A 139 -9.80 -11.82 9.64
C ALA A 139 -9.51 -12.25 8.20
N CYS A 140 -8.76 -13.35 7.99
CA CYS A 140 -8.45 -13.89 6.68
C CYS A 140 -9.71 -14.32 5.90
N ILE A 141 -10.66 -15.00 6.58
CA ILE A 141 -11.91 -15.45 5.96
C ILE A 141 -12.74 -14.24 5.52
N LYS A 142 -12.85 -13.20 6.34
CA LYS A 142 -13.58 -11.96 5.99
C LYS A 142 -12.97 -11.28 4.76
N LEU A 143 -11.65 -11.17 4.71
CA LEU A 143 -10.95 -10.53 3.57
C LEU A 143 -11.17 -11.26 2.25
N ARG A 144 -11.27 -12.60 2.27
CA ARG A 144 -11.45 -13.41 1.05
C ARG A 144 -12.90 -13.69 0.67
N GLY A 145 -13.81 -13.63 1.62
CA GLY A 145 -15.22 -13.99 1.43
C GLY A 145 -16.13 -12.86 0.96
N SER A 146 -15.64 -11.62 0.89
CA SER A 146 -16.44 -10.45 0.56
C SER A 146 -16.35 -10.08 -0.92
N GLY A 147 -17.49 -9.81 -1.56
CA GLY A 147 -17.55 -9.21 -2.89
C GLY A 147 -17.12 -7.73 -2.91
N ASP A 148 -17.17 -7.05 -1.76
CA ASP A 148 -16.65 -5.69 -1.57
C ASP A 148 -15.44 -5.70 -0.62
N ILE A 149 -14.27 -5.65 -1.21
CA ILE A 149 -13.01 -5.72 -0.49
C ILE A 149 -12.79 -4.52 0.45
N LYS A 150 -13.31 -3.33 0.13
CA LYS A 150 -13.22 -2.15 1.00
C LYS A 150 -14.05 -2.33 2.26
N GLN A 151 -15.24 -2.89 2.12
CA GLN A 151 -16.10 -3.22 3.26
C GLN A 151 -15.43 -4.30 4.13
N ALA A 152 -14.81 -5.31 3.52
CA ALA A 152 -14.06 -6.35 4.25
C ALA A 152 -12.91 -5.76 5.09
N PHE A 153 -12.11 -4.86 4.53
CA PHE A 153 -11.06 -4.18 5.29
C PHE A 153 -11.62 -3.38 6.47
N LYS A 154 -12.74 -2.70 6.30
CA LYS A 154 -13.39 -1.95 7.37
C LYS A 154 -13.83 -2.86 8.52
N GLU A 155 -14.43 -4.00 8.22
CA GLU A 155 -14.84 -4.98 9.22
C GLU A 155 -13.65 -5.61 9.95
N VAL A 156 -12.57 -5.94 9.24
CA VAL A 156 -11.35 -6.48 9.83
C VAL A 156 -10.68 -5.46 10.76
N VAL A 157 -10.61 -4.19 10.35
CA VAL A 157 -10.06 -3.11 11.19
C VAL A 157 -10.91 -2.89 12.44
N GLU A 158 -12.24 -3.03 12.35
CA GLU A 158 -13.13 -2.98 13.51
C GLU A 158 -12.92 -4.15 14.48
N ASP A 159 -12.77 -5.37 13.96
CA ASP A 159 -12.44 -6.55 14.78
C ASP A 159 -11.11 -6.37 15.49
N ILE A 160 -10.06 -5.94 14.76
CA ILE A 160 -8.73 -5.71 15.33
C ILE A 160 -8.78 -4.62 16.41
N ARG A 161 -9.46 -3.51 16.15
CA ARG A 161 -9.68 -2.46 17.15
C ARG A 161 -10.29 -3.04 18.43
N SER A 162 -11.27 -3.93 18.28
CA SER A 162 -11.98 -4.57 19.40
C SER A 162 -11.09 -5.56 20.15
N ILE A 163 -10.29 -6.37 19.44
CA ILE A 163 -9.31 -7.31 20.03
C ILE A 163 -8.24 -6.56 20.81
N CYS A 164 -7.77 -5.43 20.29
CA CYS A 164 -6.77 -4.59 20.92
C CYS A 164 -7.33 -3.74 22.07
N ASP A 165 -8.65 -3.70 22.24
CA ASP A 165 -9.35 -2.78 23.13
C ASP A 165 -8.84 -1.33 22.97
N SER A 166 -8.70 -0.90 21.72
CA SER A 166 -8.11 0.39 21.36
C SER A 166 -9.17 1.43 21.00
N ASP A 167 -8.78 2.71 21.03
CA ASP A 167 -9.63 3.82 20.64
C ASP A 167 -9.74 3.94 19.12
N ASP A 168 -8.65 3.65 18.40
CA ASP A 168 -8.60 3.71 16.96
C ASP A 168 -7.75 2.57 16.38
N CYS A 169 -8.15 2.12 15.19
CA CYS A 169 -7.36 1.24 14.34
C CYS A 169 -7.52 1.71 12.90
N CYS A 170 -6.40 1.91 12.21
CA CYS A 170 -6.39 2.46 10.86
C CYS A 170 -5.35 1.78 9.96
N ILE A 171 -5.71 1.60 8.68
CA ILE A 171 -4.81 1.20 7.61
C ILE A 171 -4.60 2.39 6.67
N LEU A 172 -3.35 2.83 6.55
CA LEU A 172 -2.90 3.87 5.64
C LEU A 172 -2.09 3.27 4.50
N LEU A 173 -2.44 3.61 3.26
CA LEU A 173 -1.67 3.25 2.08
C LEU A 173 -0.69 4.36 1.73
N SER A 174 0.53 3.99 1.30
CA SER A 174 1.55 4.89 0.76
C SER A 174 1.50 4.91 -0.77
N ASP A 175 1.66 6.10 -1.35
CA ASP A 175 1.95 6.31 -2.77
C ASP A 175 3.18 7.23 -2.86
N ASP A 176 4.36 6.62 -2.93
CA ASP A 176 5.63 7.34 -2.93
C ASP A 176 5.87 8.09 -4.24
N GLU A 177 5.27 7.64 -5.36
CA GLU A 177 5.36 8.33 -6.65
C GLU A 177 4.61 9.67 -6.63
N LYS A 178 3.45 9.70 -5.93
CA LYS A 178 2.63 10.90 -5.78
C LYS A 178 2.95 11.68 -4.50
N CYS A 179 3.89 11.21 -3.67
CA CYS A 179 4.18 11.76 -2.35
C CYS A 179 2.89 11.96 -1.52
N SER A 180 2.02 10.97 -1.51
CA SER A 180 0.71 11.02 -0.85
C SER A 180 0.40 9.76 -0.06
N CYS A 181 -0.55 9.86 0.86
CA CYS A 181 -1.12 8.72 1.55
C CYS A 181 -2.65 8.78 1.51
N SER A 182 -3.26 7.61 1.67
CA SER A 182 -4.72 7.48 1.67
C SER A 182 -5.19 6.47 2.71
N ILE A 183 -6.37 6.70 3.27
CA ILE A 183 -7.01 5.80 4.22
C ILE A 183 -7.66 4.67 3.44
N LEU A 184 -7.27 3.41 3.71
CA LEU A 184 -7.95 2.24 3.17
C LEU A 184 -9.14 1.87 4.05
N ALA A 185 -8.94 1.82 5.36
CA ALA A 185 -9.96 1.53 6.35
C ALA A 185 -9.60 2.14 7.70
N GLU A 186 -10.60 2.55 8.47
CA GLU A 186 -10.47 3.10 9.82
C GLU A 186 -11.66 2.67 10.67
N SER A 187 -11.40 2.35 11.93
CA SER A 187 -12.41 2.11 12.95
C SER A 187 -12.09 2.92 14.20
N LEU A 188 -12.90 3.92 14.46
CA LEU A 188 -12.81 4.78 15.66
C LEU A 188 -13.85 4.35 16.69
N ARG A 189 -13.45 4.22 17.96
CA ARG A 189 -14.35 3.87 19.07
C ARG A 189 -15.37 5.00 19.30
N LYS A 190 -16.63 4.65 19.41
CA LYS A 190 -17.69 5.61 19.78
C LYS A 190 -17.40 6.20 21.15
N GLY A 191 -17.35 7.52 21.24
CA GLY A 191 -17.06 8.24 22.48
C GLY A 191 -15.56 8.40 22.79
N SER A 192 -14.67 7.99 21.90
CA SER A 192 -13.24 8.34 21.98
C SER A 192 -13.04 9.85 21.88
N ASN A 193 -11.97 10.34 22.52
CA ASN A 193 -11.51 11.73 22.38
C ASN A 193 -10.67 11.96 21.12
N LEU A 194 -10.33 10.89 20.38
CA LEU A 194 -9.61 10.98 19.12
C LEU A 194 -10.53 11.44 17.99
N PHE A 195 -9.96 12.13 17.02
CA PHE A 195 -10.63 12.48 15.77
C PHE A 195 -10.25 11.49 14.68
N PRO A 196 -11.13 11.26 13.68
CA PRO A 196 -10.84 10.37 12.57
C PRO A 196 -9.63 10.87 11.77
N MET A 197 -8.88 9.93 11.19
CA MET A 197 -7.67 10.19 10.41
C MET A 197 -7.91 11.12 9.21
N SER A 198 -9.14 11.13 8.68
CA SER A 198 -9.55 12.06 7.61
C SER A 198 -9.32 13.52 7.94
N ARG A 199 -9.31 13.90 9.23
CA ARG A 199 -9.00 15.27 9.69
C ARG A 199 -7.52 15.64 9.52
N TYR A 200 -6.63 14.65 9.51
CA TYR A 200 -5.18 14.83 9.53
C TYR A 200 -4.50 14.43 8.22
N ILE A 201 -5.22 13.82 7.29
CA ILE A 201 -4.66 13.17 6.09
C ILE A 201 -3.90 14.14 5.18
N GLU A 202 -4.35 15.41 5.13
CA GLU A 202 -3.68 16.42 4.32
C GLU A 202 -2.29 16.74 4.90
N GLY A 203 -1.26 16.53 4.09
CA GLY A 203 0.14 16.69 4.51
C GLY A 203 0.71 15.58 5.39
N PHE A 204 -0.08 14.57 5.78
CA PHE A 204 0.36 13.51 6.68
C PHE A 204 1.46 12.60 6.08
N TYR A 205 1.56 12.55 4.76
CA TYR A 205 2.65 11.83 4.08
C TYR A 205 4.04 12.27 4.56
N ALA A 206 4.23 13.56 4.85
CA ALA A 206 5.50 14.08 5.36
C ALA A 206 5.89 13.47 6.73
N ILE A 207 4.90 13.16 7.58
CA ILE A 207 5.11 12.47 8.86
C ILE A 207 5.37 10.98 8.60
N MET A 208 4.51 10.33 7.82
CA MET A 208 4.61 8.91 7.50
C MET A 208 5.96 8.55 6.88
N LYS A 209 6.52 9.43 6.04
CA LYS A 209 7.84 9.27 5.40
C LYS A 209 8.99 9.15 6.42
N THR A 210 8.83 9.60 7.65
CA THR A 210 9.85 9.51 8.71
C THR A 210 9.83 8.17 9.46
N TRP A 211 8.78 7.36 9.30
CA TRP A 211 8.61 6.12 10.05
C TRP A 211 9.60 4.99 9.69
N PRO A 212 10.06 4.84 8.43
CA PRO A 212 11.09 3.85 8.12
C PRO A 212 12.37 4.01 8.94
N ASP A 213 12.82 5.25 9.15
CA ASP A 213 14.01 5.56 9.95
C ASP A 213 13.75 5.30 11.44
N THR A 214 12.54 5.59 11.91
CA THR A 214 12.14 5.32 13.31
C THR A 214 12.02 3.82 13.57
N LEU A 215 11.51 3.04 12.60
CA LEU A 215 11.46 1.57 12.65
C LEU A 215 12.86 0.96 12.71
N ALA A 216 13.84 1.56 12.04
CA ALA A 216 15.25 1.13 12.04
C ALA A 216 15.42 -0.39 11.82
N GLY A 217 14.59 -1.00 10.95
CA GLY A 217 14.59 -2.43 10.70
C GLY A 217 13.72 -3.28 11.62
N SER A 218 13.07 -2.68 12.63
CA SER A 218 12.10 -3.37 13.49
C SER A 218 10.83 -3.75 12.74
N THR A 219 10.18 -4.84 13.15
CA THR A 219 8.92 -5.30 12.57
C THR A 219 7.74 -4.40 12.94
N CYS A 220 7.83 -3.72 14.07
CA CYS A 220 6.81 -2.78 14.55
C CYS A 220 7.40 -1.73 15.49
N ILE A 221 6.62 -0.69 15.77
CA ILE A 221 6.88 0.27 16.85
C ILE A 221 5.77 0.13 17.89
N ILE A 222 6.15 0.02 19.15
CA ILE A 222 5.22 -0.03 20.29
C ILE A 222 5.58 1.09 21.25
N LEU A 223 4.67 2.04 21.42
CA LEU A 223 4.79 3.15 22.37
C LEU A 223 3.68 2.97 23.39
N LYS A 224 4.03 2.52 24.59
CA LYS A 224 3.05 2.12 25.64
C LYS A 224 2.94 3.11 26.78
N ASP A 225 3.98 3.91 26.99
CA ASP A 225 4.05 4.81 28.14
C ASP A 225 4.81 6.11 27.82
N GLN A 226 4.92 6.99 28.81
CA GLN A 226 5.58 8.29 28.65
C GLN A 226 7.08 8.15 28.33
N ARG A 227 7.75 7.09 28.79
CA ARG A 227 9.19 6.87 28.50
C ARG A 227 9.41 6.56 27.04
N ASP A 228 8.56 5.72 26.45
CA ASP A 228 8.59 5.41 25.02
C ASP A 228 8.31 6.67 24.20
N MET A 229 7.35 7.49 24.65
CA MET A 229 7.03 8.76 24.03
C MET A 229 8.17 9.80 24.12
N ASP A 230 8.94 9.80 25.20
CA ASP A 230 10.09 10.68 25.36
C ASP A 230 11.26 10.22 24.48
N LYS A 231 11.51 8.91 24.37
CA LYS A 231 12.47 8.35 23.40
C LYS A 231 12.08 8.71 21.96
N LEU A 232 10.78 8.60 21.62
CA LEU A 232 10.32 9.00 20.30
C LEU A 232 10.56 10.50 20.03
N ARG A 233 10.45 11.36 21.05
CA ARG A 233 10.73 12.80 20.90
C ARG A 233 12.19 13.07 20.48
N GLU A 234 13.12 12.25 20.97
CA GLU A 234 14.54 12.35 20.59
C GLU A 234 14.79 11.83 19.17
N GLN A 235 14.14 10.71 18.80
CA GLN A 235 14.35 10.02 17.53
C GLN A 235 13.54 10.66 16.37
N ASN A 236 12.28 11.04 16.63
CA ASN A 236 11.36 11.55 15.65
C ASN A 236 10.44 12.64 16.25
N PRO A 237 10.97 13.85 16.46
CA PRO A 237 10.21 14.95 17.08
C PRO A 237 8.97 15.35 16.27
N VAL A 238 9.00 15.20 14.95
CA VAL A 238 7.87 15.55 14.07
C VAL A 238 6.69 14.63 14.31
N TRP A 239 6.94 13.31 14.34
CA TRP A 239 5.90 12.34 14.64
C TRP A 239 5.40 12.49 16.07
N ARG A 240 6.30 12.67 17.04
CA ARG A 240 5.90 12.89 18.44
C ARG A 240 4.97 14.09 18.60
N ALA A 241 5.28 15.21 17.94
CA ALA A 241 4.42 16.40 17.98
C ALA A 241 3.03 16.13 17.38
N SER A 242 2.93 15.31 16.32
CA SER A 242 1.65 14.94 15.73
C SER A 242 0.80 14.07 16.65
N LEU A 243 1.43 13.15 17.40
CA LEU A 243 0.75 12.32 18.40
C LEU A 243 0.23 13.18 19.58
N ASP A 244 1.03 14.15 20.04
CA ASP A 244 0.62 15.11 21.07
C ASP A 244 -0.60 15.94 20.62
N TYR A 245 -0.55 16.45 19.40
CA TYR A 245 -1.63 17.23 18.81
C TYR A 245 -2.94 16.43 18.69
N ALA A 246 -2.83 15.13 18.34
CA ALA A 246 -3.97 14.23 18.24
C ALA A 246 -4.47 13.70 19.61
N GLY A 247 -3.73 13.92 20.69
CA GLY A 247 -4.08 13.38 22.03
C GLY A 247 -3.83 11.90 22.20
N VAL A 248 -2.88 11.33 21.43
CA VAL A 248 -2.54 9.91 21.46
C VAL A 248 -1.62 9.60 22.64
N LYS A 249 -1.96 8.56 23.41
CA LYS A 249 -1.24 8.12 24.62
C LYS A 249 -0.41 6.87 24.41
N SER A 250 -0.82 5.99 23.51
CA SER A 250 -0.10 4.77 23.16
C SER A 250 -0.34 4.42 21.69
N VAL A 251 0.66 3.78 21.07
CA VAL A 251 0.65 3.42 19.64
C VAL A 251 1.26 2.05 19.44
N VAL A 252 0.62 1.22 18.64
CA VAL A 252 1.28 0.09 17.97
C VAL A 252 1.21 0.35 16.48
N LEU A 253 2.35 0.41 15.81
CA LEU A 253 2.48 0.67 14.37
C LEU A 253 3.18 -0.50 13.69
N PHE A 254 2.56 -1.04 12.66
CA PHE A 254 3.13 -2.07 11.79
C PHE A 254 3.26 -1.56 10.34
N PRO A 255 4.42 -1.75 9.69
CA PRO A 255 4.54 -1.56 8.25
C PRO A 255 3.84 -2.72 7.53
N LEU A 256 3.08 -2.40 6.51
CA LEU A 256 2.44 -3.37 5.62
C LEU A 256 3.36 -3.60 4.42
N ARG A 257 4.00 -4.78 4.37
CA ARG A 257 4.97 -5.13 3.33
C ARG A 257 4.55 -6.39 2.59
N TYR A 258 4.77 -6.40 1.29
CA TYR A 258 4.57 -7.57 0.45
C TYR A 258 5.64 -7.64 -0.64
N GLY A 259 6.32 -8.78 -0.76
CA GLY A 259 7.41 -8.96 -1.72
C GLY A 259 8.54 -7.93 -1.57
N GLY A 260 8.89 -7.53 -0.34
CA GLY A 260 9.89 -6.51 -0.03
C GLY A 260 9.43 -5.06 -0.26
N LYS A 261 8.24 -4.84 -0.83
CA LYS A 261 7.70 -3.50 -1.09
C LYS A 261 6.82 -3.03 0.07
N LEU A 262 7.04 -1.79 0.53
CA LEU A 262 6.17 -1.13 1.50
C LEU A 262 4.89 -0.68 0.78
N LEU A 263 3.73 -1.10 1.29
CA LEU A 263 2.42 -0.76 0.76
C LEU A 263 1.73 0.34 1.57
N GLY A 264 2.12 0.46 2.85
CA GLY A 264 1.53 1.38 3.80
C GLY A 264 1.81 0.95 5.23
N TYR A 265 0.95 1.38 6.14
CA TYR A 265 1.07 1.10 7.56
C TYR A 265 -0.30 0.79 8.17
N MET A 266 -0.28 0.02 9.24
CA MET A 266 -1.42 -0.21 10.10
C MET A 266 -1.04 0.16 11.52
N TRP A 267 -1.94 0.84 12.24
CA TRP A 267 -1.75 1.15 13.65
C TRP A 267 -2.98 0.90 14.48
N THR A 268 -2.76 0.77 15.79
CA THR A 268 -3.79 0.93 16.82
C THR A 268 -3.36 2.01 17.81
N LEU A 269 -4.31 2.84 18.25
CA LEU A 269 -4.06 3.96 19.16
C LEU A 269 -4.82 3.78 20.47
N ASN A 270 -4.19 4.18 21.59
CA ASN A 270 -4.76 4.13 22.93
C ASN A 270 -5.30 2.74 23.28
N PHE A 271 -4.47 1.72 23.08
CA PHE A 271 -4.79 0.32 23.34
C PHE A 271 -4.62 -0.05 24.81
N ASN A 272 -5.18 -1.20 25.24
CA ASN A 272 -4.98 -1.74 26.58
C ASN A 272 -3.55 -2.29 26.72
N ILE A 273 -2.73 -1.58 27.50
CA ILE A 273 -1.30 -1.85 27.69
C ILE A 273 -1.03 -3.24 28.29
N GLU A 274 -1.94 -3.75 29.13
CA GLU A 274 -1.81 -5.08 29.75
C GLU A 274 -1.78 -6.21 28.70
N ASN A 275 -2.44 -5.99 27.56
CA ASN A 275 -2.55 -6.95 26.46
C ASN A 275 -1.51 -6.76 25.36
N VAL A 276 -0.49 -5.94 25.55
CA VAL A 276 0.45 -5.54 24.49
C VAL A 276 1.12 -6.72 23.78
N LEU A 277 1.39 -7.83 24.48
CA LEU A 277 1.97 -9.05 23.86
C LEU A 277 0.98 -9.70 22.90
N LYS A 278 -0.24 -9.96 23.38
CA LYS A 278 -1.31 -10.54 22.56
C LYS A 278 -1.59 -9.64 21.33
N ILE A 279 -1.61 -8.33 21.54
CA ILE A 279 -1.79 -7.34 20.48
C ILE A 279 -0.66 -7.47 19.45
N LYS A 280 0.59 -7.51 19.89
CA LYS A 280 1.75 -7.66 18.99
C LYS A 280 1.66 -8.94 18.18
N GLU A 281 1.46 -10.10 18.82
CA GLU A 281 1.35 -11.40 18.15
C GLU A 281 0.20 -11.44 17.14
N THR A 282 -0.98 -10.95 17.54
CA THR A 282 -2.15 -10.90 16.65
C THR A 282 -1.89 -10.01 15.44
N LEU A 283 -1.34 -8.82 15.65
CA LEU A 283 -1.08 -7.86 14.58
C LEU A 283 0.04 -8.30 13.66
N GLU A 284 1.11 -8.90 14.18
CA GLU A 284 2.24 -9.37 13.38
C GLU A 284 1.80 -10.38 12.31
N LEU A 285 0.92 -11.31 12.67
CA LEU A 285 0.33 -12.27 11.74
C LEU A 285 -0.73 -11.65 10.84
N THR A 286 -1.65 -10.89 11.42
CA THR A 286 -2.77 -10.31 10.67
C THR A 286 -2.26 -9.33 9.61
N THR A 287 -1.24 -8.53 9.92
CA THR A 287 -0.66 -7.57 8.97
C THR A 287 0.00 -8.23 7.77
N PHE A 288 0.57 -9.43 7.93
CA PHE A 288 1.08 -10.22 6.80
C PHE A 288 -0.02 -10.56 5.80
N PHE A 289 -1.17 -11.06 6.29
CA PHE A 289 -2.31 -11.37 5.42
C PHE A 289 -2.95 -10.10 4.83
N ILE A 290 -3.12 -9.06 5.64
CA ILE A 290 -3.62 -7.76 5.18
C ILE A 290 -2.74 -7.21 4.06
N ALA A 291 -1.41 -7.25 4.21
CA ALA A 291 -0.48 -6.77 3.19
C ALA A 291 -0.60 -7.57 1.88
N SER A 292 -0.77 -8.89 1.97
CA SER A 292 -1.00 -9.75 0.80
C SER A 292 -2.30 -9.40 0.07
N GLU A 293 -3.40 -9.22 0.81
CA GLU A 293 -4.69 -8.85 0.21
C GLU A 293 -4.68 -7.41 -0.36
N ILE A 294 -3.99 -6.47 0.29
CA ILE A 294 -3.78 -5.12 -0.26
C ILE A 294 -2.98 -5.19 -1.57
N ALA A 295 -1.93 -6.01 -1.64
CA ALA A 295 -1.15 -6.18 -2.86
C ALA A 295 -2.01 -6.75 -4.00
N SER A 296 -2.82 -7.78 -3.70
CA SER A 296 -3.79 -8.37 -4.63
C SER A 296 -4.82 -7.34 -5.10
N TYR A 297 -5.40 -6.57 -4.18
CA TYR A 297 -6.36 -5.50 -4.49
C TYR A 297 -5.74 -4.42 -5.38
N LYS A 298 -4.53 -3.93 -5.05
CA LYS A 298 -3.83 -2.95 -5.88
C LYS A 298 -3.54 -3.48 -7.29
N LEU A 299 -3.18 -4.77 -7.41
CA LEU A 299 -2.93 -5.41 -8.70
C LEU A 299 -4.22 -5.54 -9.53
N LEU A 300 -5.31 -6.03 -8.93
CA LEU A 300 -6.60 -6.15 -9.60
C LEU A 300 -7.13 -4.79 -10.07
N ASN A 301 -7.06 -3.77 -9.21
CA ASN A 301 -7.47 -2.41 -9.57
C ASN A 301 -6.61 -1.82 -10.70
N LYS A 302 -5.29 -2.10 -10.68
CA LYS A 302 -4.40 -1.70 -11.78
C LYS A 302 -4.76 -2.42 -13.09
N LEU A 303 -5.05 -3.71 -13.05
CA LEU A 303 -5.48 -4.48 -14.21
C LEU A 303 -6.84 -3.96 -14.74
N GLU A 304 -7.78 -3.65 -13.87
CA GLU A 304 -9.06 -3.07 -14.24
C GLU A 304 -8.89 -1.71 -14.93
N ILE A 305 -8.09 -0.81 -14.35
CA ILE A 305 -7.78 0.48 -14.98
C ILE A 305 -7.11 0.27 -16.34
N MET A 306 -6.10 -0.61 -16.43
CA MET A 306 -5.42 -0.90 -17.70
C MET A 306 -6.35 -1.55 -18.73
N SER A 307 -7.34 -2.32 -18.27
CA SER A 307 -8.35 -2.95 -19.14
C SER A 307 -9.44 -1.96 -19.61
N THR A 308 -9.69 -0.88 -18.85
CA THR A 308 -10.84 0.01 -19.10
C THR A 308 -10.47 1.41 -19.56
N ILE A 309 -9.30 1.92 -19.17
CA ILE A 309 -8.88 3.30 -19.41
C ILE A 309 -7.69 3.33 -20.38
N ASP A 310 -7.66 4.30 -21.28
CA ASP A 310 -6.51 4.62 -22.12
C ASP A 310 -5.44 5.34 -21.27
N SER A 311 -4.27 4.76 -21.16
CA SER A 311 -3.18 5.23 -20.29
C SER A 311 -2.64 6.62 -20.64
N LEU A 312 -2.82 7.06 -21.89
CA LEU A 312 -2.33 8.36 -22.35
C LEU A 312 -3.33 9.47 -22.07
N THR A 313 -4.60 9.23 -22.40
CA THR A 313 -5.64 10.27 -22.42
C THR A 313 -6.52 10.27 -21.17
N GLY A 314 -6.56 9.16 -20.42
CA GLY A 314 -7.37 9.01 -19.21
C GLY A 314 -8.84 8.71 -19.48
N ILE A 315 -9.31 8.73 -20.74
CA ILE A 315 -10.67 8.36 -21.12
C ILE A 315 -10.82 6.84 -21.29
N ARG A 316 -12.02 6.33 -21.53
CA ARG A 316 -12.29 4.91 -21.77
C ARG A 316 -11.54 4.42 -23.01
N ASN A 317 -10.98 3.21 -22.94
CA ASN A 317 -10.20 2.62 -24.01
C ASN A 317 -11.08 1.86 -25.03
N ARG A 318 -10.44 1.36 -26.09
CA ARG A 318 -11.09 0.58 -27.16
C ARG A 318 -11.75 -0.71 -26.64
N ASN A 319 -11.21 -1.36 -25.61
CA ASN A 319 -11.81 -2.58 -25.09
C ASN A 319 -13.18 -2.31 -24.48
N VAL A 320 -13.30 -1.25 -23.68
CA VAL A 320 -14.60 -0.84 -23.11
C VAL A 320 -15.57 -0.41 -24.18
N MET A 321 -15.09 0.29 -25.22
CA MET A 321 -15.88 0.65 -26.39
C MET A 321 -16.48 -0.60 -27.06
N ASN A 322 -15.66 -1.60 -27.37
CA ASN A 322 -16.11 -2.84 -28.01
C ASN A 322 -17.12 -3.59 -27.15
N ASN A 323 -16.83 -3.76 -25.85
CA ASN A 323 -17.75 -4.42 -24.93
C ASN A 323 -19.11 -3.70 -24.87
N ARG A 324 -19.10 -2.35 -24.86
CA ARG A 324 -20.34 -1.54 -24.87
C ARG A 324 -21.14 -1.76 -26.14
N VAL A 325 -20.48 -1.79 -27.30
CA VAL A 325 -21.10 -2.08 -28.59
C VAL A 325 -21.71 -3.48 -28.61
N ASP A 326 -20.98 -4.49 -28.13
CA ASP A 326 -21.45 -5.88 -28.06
C ASP A 326 -22.70 -6.00 -27.15
N GLN A 327 -22.68 -5.35 -25.96
CA GLN A 327 -23.83 -5.32 -25.05
C GLN A 327 -25.09 -4.70 -25.71
N ILE A 328 -24.93 -3.64 -26.52
CA ILE A 328 -26.02 -3.03 -27.26
C ILE A 328 -26.53 -4.00 -28.35
N VAL A 329 -25.64 -4.66 -29.08
CA VAL A 329 -25.99 -5.66 -30.12
C VAL A 329 -26.75 -6.85 -29.51
N ASP A 330 -26.37 -7.28 -28.35
CA ASP A 330 -27.01 -8.40 -27.63
C ASP A 330 -28.29 -7.99 -26.89
N GLY A 331 -28.69 -6.72 -26.98
CA GLY A 331 -29.91 -6.18 -26.35
C GLY A 331 -29.83 -6.07 -24.83
N GLN A 332 -28.64 -6.14 -24.27
CA GLN A 332 -28.40 -5.99 -22.83
C GLN A 332 -28.39 -4.51 -22.41
N ASP A 333 -28.09 -3.61 -23.34
CA ASP A 333 -28.03 -2.17 -23.13
C ASP A 333 -28.82 -1.39 -24.15
N ALA A 334 -29.26 -0.17 -23.77
CA ALA A 334 -30.04 0.71 -24.62
C ALA A 334 -29.17 1.29 -25.74
N MET A 335 -29.79 1.42 -26.93
CA MET A 335 -29.20 2.09 -28.09
C MET A 335 -29.00 3.58 -27.80
N PRO A 336 -27.81 4.15 -28.02
CA PRO A 336 -27.57 5.59 -27.90
C PRO A 336 -28.29 6.35 -28.99
N GLN A 337 -28.79 7.55 -28.70
CA GLN A 337 -29.44 8.41 -29.69
C GLN A 337 -28.46 9.02 -30.66
N ALA A 338 -27.22 9.27 -30.23
CA ALA A 338 -26.19 9.79 -31.11
C ALA A 338 -24.89 8.98 -30.97
N VAL A 339 -24.27 8.68 -32.10
CA VAL A 339 -22.92 8.08 -32.23
C VAL A 339 -22.05 9.08 -32.99
N LEU A 340 -20.92 9.42 -32.43
CA LEU A 340 -19.93 10.32 -33.06
C LEU A 340 -18.62 9.60 -33.21
N PHE A 341 -17.94 9.80 -34.34
CA PHE A 341 -16.54 9.53 -34.53
C PHE A 341 -15.76 10.82 -34.71
N ALA A 342 -14.60 10.93 -34.10
CA ALA A 342 -13.73 12.08 -34.21
C ALA A 342 -12.30 11.64 -34.46
N ASP A 343 -11.60 12.29 -35.38
CA ASP A 343 -10.22 12.04 -35.74
C ASP A 343 -9.38 13.30 -35.56
N LEU A 344 -8.20 13.14 -34.94
CA LEU A 344 -7.29 14.25 -34.67
C LEU A 344 -6.37 14.53 -35.84
N ASN A 345 -6.65 15.60 -36.55
CA ASN A 345 -5.91 15.99 -37.75
C ASN A 345 -4.47 16.42 -37.42
N GLY A 346 -3.51 15.98 -38.26
CA GLY A 346 -2.12 16.44 -38.21
C GLY A 346 -1.26 15.81 -37.10
N LEU A 347 -1.74 14.78 -36.39
CA LEU A 347 -0.98 14.14 -35.30
C LEU A 347 0.38 13.59 -35.79
N LYS A 348 0.40 12.93 -36.94
CA LYS A 348 1.66 12.37 -37.50
C LYS A 348 2.69 13.48 -37.77
N ARG A 349 2.27 14.58 -38.40
CA ARG A 349 3.12 15.73 -38.62
C ARG A 349 3.68 16.32 -37.33
N MET A 350 2.82 16.48 -36.33
CA MET A 350 3.22 16.96 -35.01
C MET A 350 4.29 16.06 -34.38
N ASN A 351 4.14 14.73 -34.49
CA ASN A 351 5.12 13.77 -34.01
C ASN A 351 6.47 13.91 -34.74
N ASP A 352 6.43 14.07 -36.08
CA ASP A 352 7.63 14.15 -36.91
C ASP A 352 8.37 15.50 -36.74
N GLU A 353 7.63 16.62 -36.56
CA GLU A 353 8.22 17.96 -36.40
C GLU A 353 8.65 18.28 -34.97
N ARG A 354 7.89 17.83 -33.96
CA ARG A 354 8.06 18.24 -32.52
C ARG A 354 8.21 17.05 -31.56
N GLY A 355 8.27 15.82 -32.10
CA GLY A 355 8.42 14.60 -31.33
C GLY A 355 7.14 14.08 -30.68
N HIS A 356 7.15 12.81 -30.25
CA HIS A 356 5.99 12.11 -29.68
C HIS A 356 5.39 12.77 -28.44
N VAL A 357 6.20 13.47 -27.63
CA VAL A 357 5.71 14.20 -26.45
C VAL A 357 4.72 15.32 -26.84
N ALA A 358 4.94 15.97 -28.00
CA ALA A 358 4.04 17.00 -28.50
C ALA A 358 2.72 16.38 -29.00
N GLY A 359 2.80 15.25 -29.74
CA GLY A 359 1.62 14.51 -30.16
C GLY A 359 0.80 13.95 -28.98
N ASP A 360 1.46 13.45 -27.95
CA ASP A 360 0.82 13.01 -26.71
C ASP A 360 0.03 14.13 -26.02
N LYS A 361 0.60 15.35 -25.97
CA LYS A 361 -0.10 16.52 -25.44
C LYS A 361 -1.33 16.88 -26.28
N MET A 362 -1.21 16.76 -27.61
CA MET A 362 -2.30 17.01 -28.53
C MET A 362 -3.45 16.03 -28.34
N LEU A 363 -3.15 14.73 -28.16
CA LEU A 363 -4.13 13.69 -27.84
C LEU A 363 -4.84 13.93 -26.51
N ARG A 364 -4.10 14.26 -25.43
CA ARG A 364 -4.70 14.60 -24.13
C ARG A 364 -5.63 15.81 -24.20
N LYS A 365 -5.24 16.85 -24.94
CA LYS A 365 -6.09 18.04 -25.15
C LYS A 365 -7.36 17.70 -25.93
N ALA A 366 -7.27 16.88 -27.00
CA ALA A 366 -8.43 16.43 -27.77
C ALA A 366 -9.42 15.64 -26.91
N ALA A 367 -8.92 14.67 -26.11
CA ALA A 367 -9.73 13.90 -25.18
C ALA A 367 -10.43 14.82 -24.15
N SER A 368 -9.70 15.75 -23.54
CA SER A 368 -10.25 16.69 -22.56
C SER A 368 -11.35 17.60 -23.13
N ILE A 369 -11.19 18.04 -24.40
CA ILE A 369 -12.23 18.83 -25.08
C ILE A 369 -13.48 17.97 -25.26
N LEU A 370 -13.35 16.73 -25.76
CA LEU A 370 -14.50 15.83 -25.96
C LEU A 370 -15.21 15.53 -24.64
N GLU A 371 -14.49 15.17 -23.57
CA GLU A 371 -15.08 14.93 -22.24
C GLU A 371 -15.78 16.18 -21.68
N SER A 372 -15.19 17.36 -21.84
CA SER A 372 -15.78 18.60 -21.31
C SER A 372 -17.09 18.98 -21.99
N VAL A 373 -17.26 18.62 -23.28
CA VAL A 373 -18.46 18.93 -24.07
C VAL A 373 -19.49 17.84 -23.94
N PHE A 374 -19.07 16.58 -23.92
CA PHE A 374 -19.94 15.40 -23.79
C PHE A 374 -19.84 14.77 -22.41
N HIS A 375 -19.94 15.60 -21.36
CA HIS A 375 -19.78 15.20 -19.95
C HIS A 375 -20.85 14.20 -19.47
N ASP A 376 -22.00 14.13 -20.13
CA ASP A 376 -23.12 13.20 -19.93
C ASP A 376 -23.08 12.02 -20.92
N GLY A 377 -22.10 11.98 -21.82
CA GLY A 377 -21.87 10.92 -22.80
C GLY A 377 -20.73 9.99 -22.39
N GLU A 378 -20.55 8.96 -23.18
CA GLU A 378 -19.45 8.02 -23.04
C GLU A 378 -18.39 8.32 -24.09
N VAL A 379 -17.23 8.83 -23.66
CA VAL A 379 -16.10 9.17 -24.54
C VAL A 379 -15.06 8.07 -24.51
N TYR A 380 -14.66 7.60 -25.70
CA TYR A 380 -13.72 6.50 -25.89
C TYR A 380 -12.59 6.91 -26.81
N ARG A 381 -11.39 6.40 -26.56
CA ARG A 381 -10.31 6.38 -27.56
C ARG A 381 -10.38 5.08 -28.33
N ALA A 382 -10.81 5.14 -29.60
CA ALA A 382 -11.00 3.98 -30.45
C ALA A 382 -9.66 3.40 -30.96
N GLY A 383 -8.63 4.25 -31.12
CA GLY A 383 -7.28 3.85 -31.51
C GLY A 383 -6.48 5.04 -32.08
N GLY A 384 -5.17 5.05 -31.92
CA GLY A 384 -4.31 6.07 -32.50
C GLY A 384 -4.81 7.50 -32.23
N ASP A 385 -5.29 8.16 -33.26
CA ASP A 385 -5.87 9.51 -33.30
C ASP A 385 -7.41 9.55 -33.31
N GLU A 386 -8.06 8.38 -33.19
CA GLU A 386 -9.51 8.22 -33.31
C GLU A 386 -10.22 8.15 -31.95
N PHE A 387 -11.35 8.84 -31.85
CA PHE A 387 -12.21 8.87 -30.68
C PHE A 387 -13.65 8.52 -31.10
N MET A 388 -14.39 7.89 -30.18
CA MET A 388 -15.83 7.67 -30.34
C MET A 388 -16.58 8.26 -29.15
N VAL A 389 -17.76 8.80 -29.41
CA VAL A 389 -18.66 9.31 -28.37
C VAL A 389 -20.03 8.70 -28.55
N LEU A 390 -20.61 8.15 -27.47
CA LEU A 390 -21.99 7.68 -27.41
C LEU A 390 -22.78 8.59 -26.48
N VAL A 391 -23.98 9.03 -26.92
CA VAL A 391 -24.87 9.84 -26.10
C VAL A 391 -26.24 9.24 -26.12
N SER A 392 -26.79 8.87 -24.96
CA SER A 392 -28.07 8.14 -24.84
C SER A 392 -29.29 9.05 -24.91
N GLU A 393 -29.24 10.20 -24.25
CA GLU A 393 -30.38 11.12 -24.15
C GLU A 393 -29.98 12.51 -24.62
N ILE A 394 -30.23 12.81 -25.91
CA ILE A 394 -29.85 14.11 -26.48
C ILE A 394 -30.75 14.46 -27.65
N ALA A 395 -31.18 15.73 -27.75
CA ALA A 395 -31.90 16.23 -28.94
C ALA A 395 -30.90 16.47 -30.10
N LYS A 396 -31.38 16.28 -31.33
CA LYS A 396 -30.56 16.40 -32.54
C LYS A 396 -29.86 17.76 -32.65
N ASP A 397 -30.59 18.84 -32.37
CA ASP A 397 -30.03 20.20 -32.43
C ASP A 397 -28.97 20.45 -31.35
N GLU A 398 -29.07 19.74 -30.23
CA GLU A 398 -28.10 19.82 -29.17
C GLU A 398 -26.81 19.07 -29.53
N VAL A 399 -26.91 17.93 -30.23
CA VAL A 399 -25.72 17.24 -30.79
C VAL A 399 -24.93 18.20 -31.68
N GLN A 400 -25.61 18.90 -32.60
CA GLN A 400 -24.93 19.83 -33.49
C GLN A 400 -24.31 21.00 -32.74
N ARG A 401 -24.99 21.57 -31.76
CA ARG A 401 -24.44 22.64 -30.92
C ARG A 401 -23.18 22.17 -30.17
N ARG A 402 -23.18 20.94 -29.68
CA ARG A 402 -22.00 20.36 -29.00
C ARG A 402 -20.82 20.11 -29.95
N VAL A 403 -21.11 19.63 -31.17
CA VAL A 403 -20.08 19.50 -32.21
C VAL A 403 -19.47 20.87 -32.56
N ASP A 404 -20.31 21.89 -32.74
CA ASP A 404 -19.85 23.27 -33.00
C ASP A 404 -18.97 23.80 -31.82
N LYS A 405 -19.35 23.48 -30.59
CA LYS A 405 -18.58 23.82 -29.39
C LYS A 405 -17.24 23.10 -29.37
N VAL A 406 -17.15 21.80 -29.74
CA VAL A 406 -15.89 21.10 -29.91
C VAL A 406 -15.00 21.78 -30.92
N HIS A 407 -15.55 22.14 -32.11
CA HIS A 407 -14.78 22.85 -33.12
C HIS A 407 -14.31 24.23 -32.65
N PHE A 408 -15.15 24.96 -31.90
CA PHE A 408 -14.77 26.24 -31.31
C PHE A 408 -13.62 26.08 -30.30
N LEU A 409 -13.73 25.17 -29.35
CA LEU A 409 -12.68 24.90 -28.35
C LEU A 409 -11.38 24.41 -29.00
N SER A 410 -11.51 23.56 -30.02
CA SER A 410 -10.35 23.08 -30.79
C SER A 410 -9.64 24.22 -31.54
N LYS A 411 -10.36 25.23 -32.03
CA LYS A 411 -9.74 26.42 -32.66
C LYS A 411 -9.04 27.32 -31.64
N MET A 412 -9.58 27.41 -30.42
CA MET A 412 -8.97 28.18 -29.32
C MET A 412 -7.77 27.47 -28.70
N THR A 413 -7.65 26.15 -28.92
CA THR A 413 -6.55 25.35 -28.43
C THR A 413 -5.49 25.22 -29.51
N GLU A 414 -4.25 25.63 -29.21
CA GLU A 414 -3.11 25.45 -30.10
C GLU A 414 -2.98 23.97 -30.52
N ASP A 415 -2.76 23.76 -31.81
CA ASP A 415 -2.45 22.46 -32.44
C ASP A 415 -3.58 21.40 -32.44
N VAL A 416 -4.77 21.64 -31.89
CA VAL A 416 -5.86 20.63 -31.90
C VAL A 416 -6.86 20.96 -33.03
N ARG A 417 -7.09 20.02 -33.94
CA ARG A 417 -8.12 20.09 -34.97
C ARG A 417 -8.77 18.73 -35.11
N LEU A 418 -10.09 18.66 -35.00
CA LEU A 418 -10.85 17.42 -35.06
C LEU A 418 -11.76 17.40 -36.30
N SER A 419 -11.75 16.29 -37.04
CA SER A 419 -12.79 15.94 -38.02
C SER A 419 -13.82 15.07 -37.33
N ILE A 420 -15.11 15.45 -37.37
CA ILE A 420 -16.17 14.80 -36.60
C ILE A 420 -17.30 14.38 -37.53
N GLY A 421 -17.67 13.11 -37.50
CA GLY A 421 -18.89 12.62 -38.13
C GLY A 421 -19.92 12.21 -37.07
N VAL A 422 -21.20 12.37 -37.41
CA VAL A 422 -22.32 12.16 -36.46
C VAL A 422 -23.39 11.32 -37.13
N CYS A 423 -23.82 10.26 -36.44
CA CYS A 423 -25.06 9.56 -36.76
C CYS A 423 -26.07 9.75 -35.63
N TYR A 424 -27.31 10.12 -35.95
CA TYR A 424 -28.35 10.36 -34.98
C TYR A 424 -29.63 9.55 -35.32
N GLY A 425 -30.17 8.89 -34.30
CA GLY A 425 -31.47 8.21 -34.41
C GLY A 425 -31.47 6.90 -35.19
N GLU A 426 -30.28 6.31 -35.43
CA GLU A 426 -30.16 4.98 -36.04
C GLU A 426 -30.45 3.91 -34.98
N SER A 427 -31.12 2.83 -35.40
CA SER A 427 -31.52 1.73 -34.52
C SER A 427 -30.55 0.57 -34.44
N ASP A 428 -29.56 0.52 -35.34
CA ASP A 428 -28.47 -0.45 -35.38
C ASP A 428 -27.15 0.25 -35.07
N ILE A 429 -26.48 -0.14 -33.93
CA ILE A 429 -25.25 0.49 -33.48
C ILE A 429 -24.12 0.35 -34.51
N ARG A 430 -24.01 -0.79 -35.20
CA ARG A 430 -22.98 -1.03 -36.20
C ARG A 430 -23.17 -0.15 -37.42
N MET A 431 -24.44 0.03 -37.83
CA MET A 431 -24.79 0.95 -38.90
C MET A 431 -24.53 2.40 -38.49
N ALA A 432 -24.93 2.79 -37.27
CA ALA A 432 -24.68 4.12 -36.73
C ALA A 432 -23.15 4.45 -36.70
N MET A 433 -22.33 3.52 -36.23
CA MET A 433 -20.87 3.65 -36.23
C MET A 433 -20.32 3.85 -37.64
N ARG A 434 -20.76 3.03 -38.61
CA ARG A 434 -20.31 3.14 -40.00
C ARG A 434 -20.67 4.49 -40.62
N LEU A 435 -21.91 4.95 -40.44
CA LEU A 435 -22.36 6.24 -40.97
C LEU A 435 -21.61 7.42 -40.37
N ALA A 436 -21.35 7.38 -39.06
CA ALA A 436 -20.55 8.40 -38.37
C ALA A 436 -19.10 8.40 -38.88
N ASP A 437 -18.50 7.23 -39.06
CA ASP A 437 -17.12 7.09 -39.57
C ASP A 437 -17.02 7.63 -41.02
N GLU A 438 -17.95 7.26 -41.92
CA GLU A 438 -17.98 7.77 -43.28
C GLU A 438 -18.07 9.30 -43.34
N GLN A 439 -18.88 9.93 -42.47
CA GLN A 439 -18.97 11.38 -42.36
C GLN A 439 -17.68 12.01 -41.83
N MET A 440 -17.09 11.44 -40.78
CA MET A 440 -15.80 11.88 -40.23
C MET A 440 -14.71 11.85 -41.30
N TYR A 441 -14.62 10.75 -42.04
CA TYR A 441 -13.67 10.62 -43.15
C TYR A 441 -13.88 11.64 -44.25
N ALA A 442 -15.14 11.94 -44.61
CA ALA A 442 -15.47 13.00 -45.58
C ALA A 442 -14.96 14.37 -45.06
N GLN A 443 -15.21 14.72 -43.82
CA GLN A 443 -14.68 15.94 -43.21
C GLN A 443 -13.14 15.98 -43.20
N LYS A 444 -12.48 14.86 -42.83
CA LYS A 444 -11.04 14.74 -42.88
C LYS A 444 -10.45 15.02 -44.25
N ASN A 445 -11.10 14.50 -45.29
CA ASN A 445 -10.72 14.79 -46.69
C ASN A 445 -10.88 16.27 -47.06
N ILE A 446 -11.95 16.93 -46.63
CA ILE A 446 -12.15 18.37 -46.85
C ILE A 446 -11.07 19.16 -46.12
N TYR A 447 -10.77 18.81 -44.87
CA TYR A 447 -9.72 19.46 -44.08
C TYR A 447 -8.36 19.42 -44.79
N TYR A 448 -7.93 18.25 -45.28
CA TYR A 448 -6.64 18.11 -45.98
C TYR A 448 -6.59 18.69 -47.39
N LYS A 449 -7.77 18.92 -48.02
CA LYS A 449 -7.84 19.71 -49.26
C LYS A 449 -7.61 21.19 -49.01
N MET A 450 -8.10 21.70 -47.87
CA MET A 450 -7.91 23.10 -47.47
C MET A 450 -6.54 23.36 -46.84
N HIS A 451 -5.90 22.30 -46.29
CA HIS A 451 -4.60 22.34 -45.61
C HIS A 451 -3.63 21.32 -46.19
N PRO A 452 -3.26 21.47 -47.50
CA PRO A 452 -2.41 20.49 -48.19
C PRO A 452 -1.04 20.34 -47.54
N GLU A 453 -0.57 21.38 -46.86
CA GLU A 453 0.68 21.40 -46.11
C GLU A 453 0.64 20.48 -44.86
N GLN A 454 -0.53 20.12 -44.42
CA GLN A 454 -0.73 19.22 -43.26
C GLN A 454 -0.96 17.77 -43.69
N LYS A 455 -1.15 17.52 -44.99
CA LYS A 455 -1.31 16.18 -45.55
C LYS A 455 0.06 15.54 -45.71
N TYR A 456 0.28 14.48 -44.98
CA TYR A 456 1.51 13.67 -45.18
C TYR A 456 1.47 12.98 -46.53
N ARG A 457 2.62 12.99 -47.22
CA ARG A 457 2.81 12.25 -48.48
C ARG A 457 3.08 10.79 -48.22
#